data_76460267ab980b95ccd421caae7ab49b
#
_entry.id   76460267ab980b95ccd421caae7ab49b
#
_cell.length_a   1.000
_cell.length_b   1.000
_cell.length_c   1.000
_cell.angle_alpha   90.00
_cell.angle_beta   90.00
_cell.angle_gamma   90.00
#
_symmetry.space_group_name_H-M   'P 1'
#
loop_
_entity.id
_entity.type
_entity.pdbx_description
1 polymer ?
#
loop_
_entity_poly.entity_id
_entity_poly.type
_entity_poly.pdbx_seq_one_letter_code
_entity_poly.pdbx_strand_id
1 'polypeptide(L)'
;MKNVFRTFLTAAAVFVTLGAAAQEDPSKETVIINPFACTDAVSQAACDNMRAAVLSGFSDRGRFHIVDALTDETLSKLYADRNAEDVVNDANWKSESEAAYKALGAKKVVIGQANNVSFSTFKSDIDGKMYNKAEVTLALKVYNIIDGAMVGSETIAVTGVDADSKDGAFNDAMKDLRKAMTKFVDNHFKFETYILELGEADKKGRVKDLYISGGSEMGVAKKTRFKVYTERKIGPKVTKSEIGTLVAVEVMEGVTKCQVAAGEEAIKEKFNLSLIHI
;
A
#
# COMPACT_ATOMS: atom_id res chain seq x y z
N MET A 1 73.90 -2.40 28.99
CA MET A 1 72.88 -3.43 29.10
C MET A 1 71.53 -2.66 29.19
N LYS A 2 70.80 -2.60 28.07
CA LYS A 2 69.56 -1.82 27.98
C LYS A 2 68.38 -2.77 27.96
N ASN A 3 67.56 -2.77 29.00
CA ASN A 3 66.32 -3.52 29.06
C ASN A 3 65.22 -2.71 28.35
N VAL A 4 64.65 -3.28 27.29
CA VAL A 4 63.51 -2.77 26.56
C VAL A 4 62.27 -3.45 27.11
N PHE A 5 61.44 -2.72 27.86
CA PHE A 5 60.10 -3.14 28.26
C PHE A 5 59.15 -3.03 27.04
N ARG A 6 58.63 -4.15 26.56
CA ARG A 6 57.54 -4.20 25.59
C ARG A 6 56.23 -4.25 26.34
N THR A 7 55.52 -3.13 26.33
CA THR A 7 54.15 -3.03 26.81
C THR A 7 53.21 -3.58 25.73
N PHE A 8 52.53 -4.70 26.00
CA PHE A 8 51.44 -5.20 25.16
C PHE A 8 50.18 -4.40 25.47
N LEU A 9 49.71 -3.64 24.48
CA LEU A 9 48.42 -2.97 24.53
C LEU A 9 47.38 -3.96 23.98
N THR A 10 46.60 -4.57 24.88
CA THR A 10 45.44 -5.39 24.54
C THR A 10 44.27 -4.45 24.18
N ALA A 11 44.00 -4.27 22.91
CA ALA A 11 42.80 -3.61 22.44
C ALA A 11 41.62 -4.57 22.62
N ALA A 12 40.74 -4.31 23.58
CA ALA A 12 39.47 -4.97 23.72
C ALA A 12 38.53 -4.42 22.63
N ALA A 13 38.28 -5.23 21.60
CA ALA A 13 37.27 -4.95 20.59
C ALA A 13 35.90 -5.16 21.24
N VAL A 14 35.21 -4.09 21.59
CA VAL A 14 33.81 -4.11 21.96
C VAL A 14 33.02 -4.35 20.67
N PHE A 15 32.58 -5.60 20.43
CA PHE A 15 31.56 -5.90 19.45
C PHE A 15 30.21 -5.36 19.94
N VAL A 16 29.87 -4.16 19.50
CA VAL A 16 28.48 -3.69 19.56
C VAL A 16 27.72 -4.53 18.52
N THR A 17 27.01 -5.54 18.97
CA THR A 17 25.98 -6.19 18.18
C THR A 17 24.86 -5.18 18.01
N LEU A 18 24.92 -4.35 16.96
CA LEU A 18 23.77 -3.68 16.43
C LEU A 18 22.80 -4.80 16.01
N GLY A 19 21.72 -4.97 16.76
CA GLY A 19 20.59 -5.77 16.31
C GLY A 19 20.26 -5.31 14.91
N ALA A 20 20.26 -6.23 13.95
CA ALA A 20 19.77 -5.98 12.61
C ALA A 20 18.23 -5.75 12.73
N ALA A 21 17.84 -4.52 13.08
CA ALA A 21 16.55 -4.02 12.65
C ALA A 21 16.59 -4.16 11.13
N ALA A 22 15.68 -4.93 10.57
CA ALA A 22 15.52 -5.04 9.13
C ALA A 22 15.45 -3.60 8.61
N GLN A 23 16.43 -3.19 7.83
CA GLN A 23 16.51 -1.84 7.31
C GLN A 23 15.31 -1.69 6.40
N GLU A 24 14.29 -0.98 6.86
CA GLU A 24 13.07 -0.71 6.10
C GLU A 24 13.49 -0.10 4.77
N ASP A 25 12.96 -0.67 3.70
CA ASP A 25 13.20 -0.17 2.35
C ASP A 25 12.61 1.25 2.24
N PRO A 26 13.44 2.30 2.16
CA PRO A 26 12.96 3.69 2.18
C PRO A 26 12.10 4.03 0.95
N SER A 27 12.05 3.15 -0.04
CA SER A 27 11.22 3.32 -1.24
C SER A 27 9.75 2.95 -1.00
N LYS A 28 9.44 2.17 0.05
CA LYS A 28 8.08 1.72 0.35
C LYS A 28 7.31 2.74 1.19
N GLU A 29 6.05 2.99 0.79
CA GLU A 29 5.16 3.82 1.57
C GLU A 29 4.66 3.06 2.80
N THR A 30 4.86 3.62 4.01
CA THR A 30 4.31 3.04 5.24
C THR A 30 2.82 3.37 5.35
N VAL A 31 2.00 2.32 5.50
CA VAL A 31 0.54 2.39 5.64
C VAL A 31 0.11 1.67 6.90
N ILE A 32 -0.67 2.34 7.75
CA ILE A 32 -1.25 1.74 8.94
C ILE A 32 -2.63 1.21 8.61
N ILE A 33 -2.94 -0.01 9.05
CA ILE A 33 -4.27 -0.59 8.97
C ILE A 33 -4.79 -0.73 10.40
N ASN A 34 -5.80 0.09 10.73
CA ASN A 34 -6.41 0.12 12.05
C ASN A 34 -7.28 -1.12 12.33
N PRO A 35 -7.65 -1.36 13.60
CA PRO A 35 -8.73 -2.28 13.94
C PRO A 35 -10.00 -1.89 13.16
N PHE A 36 -10.77 -2.89 12.73
CA PHE A 36 -12.04 -2.64 12.04
C PHE A 36 -13.18 -2.59 13.05
N ALA A 37 -14.09 -1.64 12.87
CA ALA A 37 -15.37 -1.66 13.58
C ALA A 37 -16.29 -2.72 12.95
N CYS A 38 -17.04 -3.40 13.80
CA CYS A 38 -18.01 -4.41 13.40
C CYS A 38 -19.39 -3.92 13.80
N THR A 39 -20.34 -3.91 12.88
CA THR A 39 -21.75 -3.70 13.23
C THR A 39 -22.31 -4.94 13.94
N ASP A 40 -23.44 -4.81 14.62
CA ASP A 40 -24.12 -5.95 15.28
C ASP A 40 -24.47 -7.10 14.33
N ALA A 41 -24.53 -6.83 13.03
CA ALA A 41 -24.77 -7.82 11.98
C ALA A 41 -23.54 -8.67 11.63
N VAL A 42 -22.36 -8.36 12.19
CA VAL A 42 -21.10 -9.01 11.86
C VAL A 42 -20.43 -9.55 13.12
N SER A 43 -20.17 -10.85 13.16
CA SER A 43 -19.40 -11.43 14.27
C SER A 43 -17.96 -10.94 14.27
N GLN A 44 -17.33 -10.86 15.45
CA GLN A 44 -15.92 -10.46 15.56
C GLN A 44 -15.01 -11.32 14.68
N ALA A 45 -15.21 -12.63 14.66
CA ALA A 45 -14.43 -13.55 13.82
C ALA A 45 -14.56 -13.24 12.31
N ALA A 46 -15.75 -12.87 11.84
CA ALA A 46 -15.95 -12.47 10.46
C ALA A 46 -15.27 -11.12 10.17
N CYS A 47 -15.35 -10.17 11.09
CA CYS A 47 -14.66 -8.88 11.01
C CYS A 47 -13.13 -9.05 10.91
N ASP A 48 -12.56 -9.90 11.74
CA ASP A 48 -11.12 -10.21 11.75
C ASP A 48 -10.67 -10.84 10.42
N ASN A 49 -11.48 -11.74 9.86
CA ASN A 49 -11.23 -12.35 8.56
C ASN A 49 -11.31 -11.31 7.42
N MET A 50 -12.27 -10.40 7.46
CA MET A 50 -12.37 -9.29 6.50
C MET A 50 -11.14 -8.40 6.58
N ARG A 51 -10.71 -8.06 7.78
CA ARG A 51 -9.49 -7.29 8.02
C ARG A 51 -8.24 -8.01 7.51
N ALA A 52 -8.11 -9.31 7.75
CA ALA A 52 -7.02 -10.14 7.24
C ALA A 52 -6.98 -10.17 5.71
N ALA A 53 -8.14 -10.21 5.04
CA ALA A 53 -8.24 -10.12 3.59
C ALA A 53 -7.75 -8.76 3.07
N VAL A 54 -8.04 -7.66 3.78
CA VAL A 54 -7.54 -6.32 3.45
C VAL A 54 -6.02 -6.25 3.61
N LEU A 55 -5.47 -6.69 4.75
CA LEU A 55 -4.01 -6.76 4.98
C LEU A 55 -3.31 -7.54 3.86
N SER A 56 -3.85 -8.71 3.51
CA SER A 56 -3.32 -9.53 2.42
C SER A 56 -3.37 -8.81 1.07
N GLY A 57 -4.47 -8.10 0.78
CA GLY A 57 -4.62 -7.35 -0.46
C GLY A 57 -3.61 -6.19 -0.59
N PHE A 58 -3.27 -5.51 0.51
CA PHE A 58 -2.18 -4.53 0.52
C PHE A 58 -0.81 -5.21 0.34
N SER A 59 -0.57 -6.34 1.04
CA SER A 59 0.67 -7.10 0.94
C SER A 59 0.95 -7.59 -0.49
N ASP A 60 -0.08 -8.02 -1.20
CA ASP A 60 0.02 -8.49 -2.60
C ASP A 60 0.56 -7.43 -3.56
N ARG A 61 0.45 -6.15 -3.20
CA ARG A 61 0.99 -5.06 -4.02
C ARG A 61 2.50 -4.86 -3.85
N GLY A 62 3.12 -5.41 -2.79
CA GLY A 62 4.56 -5.41 -2.57
C GLY A 62 5.20 -4.04 -2.26
N ARG A 63 4.50 -2.94 -2.51
CA ARG A 63 5.02 -1.56 -2.46
C ARG A 63 4.79 -0.82 -1.14
N PHE A 64 4.23 -1.52 -0.15
CA PHE A 64 3.94 -0.93 1.14
C PHE A 64 4.72 -1.60 2.25
N HIS A 65 5.13 -0.80 3.23
CA HIS A 65 5.42 -1.27 4.57
C HIS A 65 4.12 -1.20 5.36
N ILE A 66 3.53 -2.36 5.64
CA ILE A 66 2.22 -2.44 6.28
C ILE A 66 2.42 -2.57 7.78
N VAL A 67 1.89 -1.60 8.52
CA VAL A 67 1.83 -1.65 9.99
C VAL A 67 0.42 -2.07 10.39
N ASP A 68 0.32 -3.25 10.96
CA ASP A 68 -0.91 -3.75 11.57
C ASP A 68 -1.06 -3.18 12.98
N ALA A 69 -2.04 -2.29 13.17
CA ALA A 69 -2.23 -1.61 14.44
C ALA A 69 -2.60 -2.53 15.61
N LEU A 70 -3.07 -3.77 15.36
CA LEU A 70 -3.34 -4.74 16.43
C LEU A 70 -2.10 -5.51 16.88
N THR A 71 -1.07 -5.61 16.04
CA THR A 71 0.14 -6.39 16.33
C THR A 71 1.37 -5.52 16.58
N ASP A 72 1.36 -4.26 16.16
CA ASP A 72 2.43 -3.30 16.46
C ASP A 72 2.48 -2.99 17.96
N GLU A 73 3.68 -3.03 18.55
CA GLU A 73 3.86 -2.87 20.01
C GLU A 73 3.39 -1.52 20.56
N THR A 74 3.47 -0.48 19.78
CA THR A 74 3.07 0.87 20.17
C THR A 74 1.56 1.07 19.96
N LEU A 75 1.06 0.72 18.79
CA LEU A 75 -0.33 0.94 18.42
C LEU A 75 -1.29 0.01 19.16
N SER A 76 -0.92 -1.26 19.36
CA SER A 76 -1.77 -2.20 20.09
C SER A 76 -2.10 -1.74 21.51
N LYS A 77 -1.17 -1.06 22.18
CA LYS A 77 -1.40 -0.47 23.51
C LYS A 77 -2.40 0.70 23.46
N LEU A 78 -2.39 1.50 22.38
CA LEU A 78 -3.34 2.60 22.20
C LEU A 78 -4.78 2.09 21.99
N TYR A 79 -4.91 0.88 21.44
CA TYR A 79 -6.21 0.29 21.13
C TYR A 79 -6.70 -0.74 22.16
N ALA A 80 -5.86 -1.17 23.11
CA ALA A 80 -6.20 -2.20 24.07
C ALA A 80 -7.41 -1.84 24.95
N ASP A 81 -7.59 -0.55 25.25
CA ASP A 81 -8.65 -0.03 26.11
C ASP A 81 -9.81 0.62 25.32
N ARG A 82 -9.81 0.51 23.99
CA ARG A 82 -10.83 1.14 23.12
C ARG A 82 -11.64 0.13 22.35
N ASN A 83 -12.93 0.40 22.20
CA ASN A 83 -13.77 -0.30 21.26
C ASN A 83 -13.43 0.13 19.83
N ALA A 84 -13.46 -0.79 18.86
CA ALA A 84 -13.18 -0.49 17.46
C ALA A 84 -14.16 0.56 16.89
N GLU A 85 -15.38 0.66 17.41
CA GLU A 85 -16.35 1.69 17.05
C GLU A 85 -15.89 3.09 17.43
N ASP A 86 -15.26 3.27 18.58
CA ASP A 86 -14.72 4.56 19.03
C ASP A 86 -13.60 5.03 18.08
N VAL A 87 -12.81 4.10 17.54
CA VAL A 87 -11.73 4.38 16.59
C VAL A 87 -12.25 4.85 15.24
N VAL A 88 -13.38 4.32 14.78
CA VAL A 88 -13.96 4.63 13.44
C VAL A 88 -14.78 5.92 13.47
N ASN A 89 -15.45 6.19 14.57
CA ASN A 89 -16.34 7.36 14.74
C ASN A 89 -15.62 8.54 15.40
N ASP A 90 -14.44 8.31 15.95
CA ASP A 90 -13.76 9.32 16.73
C ASP A 90 -13.03 10.33 15.83
N ALA A 91 -13.53 11.59 15.82
CA ALA A 91 -12.80 12.71 15.27
C ALA A 91 -11.45 12.95 15.99
N ASN A 92 -11.22 12.31 17.14
CA ASN A 92 -10.03 12.44 17.97
C ASN A 92 -8.94 11.41 17.66
N TRP A 93 -9.17 10.41 16.76
CA TRP A 93 -8.10 9.49 16.33
C TRP A 93 -6.83 10.27 15.98
N LYS A 94 -7.00 11.47 15.43
CA LYS A 94 -5.95 12.36 14.99
C LYS A 94 -5.09 12.86 16.17
N SER A 95 -5.67 13.23 17.29
CA SER A 95 -4.93 13.84 18.39
C SER A 95 -4.11 12.84 19.21
N GLU A 96 -4.59 11.63 19.36
CA GLU A 96 -3.96 10.63 20.24
C GLU A 96 -3.07 9.63 19.48
N SER A 97 -3.43 9.31 18.24
CA SER A 97 -2.66 8.35 17.44
C SER A 97 -1.70 9.01 16.45
N GLU A 98 -1.87 10.30 16.15
CA GLU A 98 -1.08 11.01 15.13
C GLU A 98 0.42 10.98 15.45
N ALA A 99 0.81 11.17 16.71
CA ALA A 99 2.19 11.15 17.12
C ALA A 99 2.82 9.75 16.94
N ALA A 100 2.09 8.69 17.27
CA ALA A 100 2.52 7.31 17.08
C ALA A 100 2.62 6.96 15.58
N TYR A 101 1.65 7.37 14.78
CA TYR A 101 1.67 7.15 13.33
C TYR A 101 2.86 7.85 12.65
N LYS A 102 3.15 9.09 13.05
CA LYS A 102 4.30 9.85 12.54
C LYS A 102 5.62 9.23 12.96
N ALA A 103 5.72 8.72 14.20
CA ALA A 103 6.91 8.04 14.68
C ALA A 103 7.22 6.76 13.87
N LEU A 104 6.20 6.09 13.36
CA LEU A 104 6.31 4.93 12.47
C LEU A 104 6.56 5.33 11.00
N GLY A 105 6.72 6.62 10.69
CA GLY A 105 6.93 7.11 9.33
C GLY A 105 5.72 6.93 8.41
N ALA A 106 4.54 6.66 8.97
CA ALA A 106 3.35 6.41 8.17
C ALA A 106 2.82 7.70 7.52
N LYS A 107 2.40 7.56 6.25
CA LYS A 107 1.80 8.65 5.49
C LYS A 107 0.27 8.57 5.46
N LYS A 108 -0.26 7.35 5.50
CA LYS A 108 -1.70 7.10 5.43
C LYS A 108 -2.14 6.08 6.46
N VAL A 109 -3.38 6.22 6.91
CA VAL A 109 -4.07 5.24 7.74
C VAL A 109 -5.36 4.79 7.05
N VAL A 110 -5.59 3.48 7.10
CA VAL A 110 -6.82 2.84 6.60
C VAL A 110 -7.69 2.47 7.79
N ILE A 111 -8.93 2.94 7.75
CA ILE A 111 -9.96 2.64 8.74
C ILE A 111 -11.05 1.84 8.05
N GLY A 112 -11.45 0.72 8.65
CA GLY A 112 -12.46 -0.18 8.10
C GLY A 112 -13.67 -0.34 9.01
N GLN A 113 -14.85 -0.52 8.39
CA GLN A 113 -16.08 -0.90 9.06
C GLN A 113 -16.72 -2.07 8.34
N ALA A 114 -16.83 -3.22 9.01
CA ALA A 114 -17.56 -4.38 8.53
C ALA A 114 -19.07 -4.16 8.75
N ASN A 115 -19.78 -3.92 7.66
CA ASN A 115 -21.18 -3.50 7.72
C ASN A 115 -22.15 -4.65 7.68
N ASN A 116 -21.86 -5.69 6.89
CA ASN A 116 -22.77 -6.81 6.72
C ASN A 116 -22.06 -8.11 6.36
N VAL A 117 -22.52 -9.20 6.93
CA VAL A 117 -22.26 -10.58 6.48
C VAL A 117 -23.59 -11.33 6.52
N SER A 118 -24.11 -11.70 5.36
CA SER A 118 -25.36 -12.44 5.26
C SER A 118 -25.20 -13.71 4.45
N PHE A 119 -25.99 -14.72 4.78
CA PHE A 119 -25.99 -16.03 4.14
C PHE A 119 -27.36 -16.37 3.56
N SER A 120 -27.36 -16.90 2.37
CA SER A 120 -28.54 -17.44 1.70
C SER A 120 -28.22 -18.75 1.00
N THR A 121 -29.24 -19.43 0.52
CA THR A 121 -29.10 -20.60 -0.36
C THR A 121 -29.89 -20.38 -1.62
N PHE A 122 -29.40 -20.89 -2.74
CA PHE A 122 -30.11 -20.83 -4.02
C PHE A 122 -29.91 -22.12 -4.80
N LYS A 123 -30.84 -22.40 -5.69
CA LYS A 123 -30.73 -23.50 -6.63
C LYS A 123 -30.14 -22.97 -7.94
N SER A 124 -29.06 -23.60 -8.40
CA SER A 124 -28.40 -23.23 -9.65
C SER A 124 -29.24 -23.69 -10.86
N ASP A 125 -29.50 -22.81 -11.79
CA ASP A 125 -30.17 -23.09 -13.04
C ASP A 125 -29.29 -23.88 -14.02
N ILE A 126 -27.97 -23.96 -13.76
CA ILE A 126 -27.04 -24.64 -14.66
C ILE A 126 -27.00 -26.14 -14.40
N ASP A 127 -26.92 -26.54 -13.12
CA ASP A 127 -26.72 -27.94 -12.72
C ASP A 127 -27.80 -28.47 -11.77
N GLY A 128 -28.76 -27.63 -11.39
CA GLY A 128 -29.88 -27.96 -10.52
C GLY A 128 -29.51 -28.21 -9.05
N LYS A 129 -28.25 -27.96 -8.63
CA LYS A 129 -27.79 -28.16 -7.26
C LYS A 129 -28.07 -26.96 -6.37
N MET A 130 -28.14 -27.21 -5.07
CA MET A 130 -28.21 -26.15 -4.06
C MET A 130 -26.82 -25.64 -3.75
N TYR A 131 -26.70 -24.33 -3.63
CA TYR A 131 -25.47 -23.63 -3.26
C TYR A 131 -25.71 -22.71 -2.07
N ASN A 132 -24.70 -22.58 -1.24
CA ASN A 132 -24.62 -21.53 -0.22
C ASN A 132 -24.02 -20.28 -0.84
N LYS A 133 -24.57 -19.13 -0.47
CA LYS A 133 -24.09 -17.80 -0.89
C LYS A 133 -23.81 -16.97 0.35
N ALA A 134 -22.63 -16.33 0.39
CA ALA A 134 -22.28 -15.32 1.36
C ALA A 134 -22.21 -13.94 0.67
N GLU A 135 -22.83 -12.93 1.25
CA GLU A 135 -22.74 -11.53 0.84
C GLU A 135 -22.06 -10.73 1.94
N VAL A 136 -20.98 -10.04 1.58
CA VAL A 136 -20.12 -9.32 2.52
C VAL A 136 -19.99 -7.87 2.07
N THR A 137 -20.16 -6.93 3.01
CA THR A 137 -20.01 -5.50 2.74
C THR A 137 -19.05 -4.87 3.75
N LEU A 138 -18.01 -4.21 3.22
CA LEU A 138 -16.96 -3.53 3.97
C LEU A 138 -16.85 -2.08 3.49
N ALA A 139 -16.89 -1.12 4.41
CA ALA A 139 -16.54 0.27 4.12
C ALA A 139 -15.09 0.54 4.54
N LEU A 140 -14.32 1.17 3.66
CA LEU A 140 -12.95 1.59 3.92
C LEU A 140 -12.82 3.11 3.74
N LYS A 141 -12.05 3.73 4.62
CA LYS A 141 -11.67 5.14 4.54
C LYS A 141 -10.16 5.27 4.65
N VAL A 142 -9.59 6.17 3.89
CA VAL A 142 -8.15 6.47 3.90
C VAL A 142 -7.95 7.91 4.32
N TYR A 143 -7.13 8.14 5.33
CA TYR A 143 -6.78 9.47 5.78
C TYR A 143 -5.28 9.70 5.60
N ASN A 144 -4.93 10.91 5.19
CA ASN A 144 -3.57 11.39 5.21
C ASN A 144 -3.21 11.80 6.66
N ILE A 145 -2.10 11.28 7.18
CA ILE A 145 -1.69 11.51 8.57
C ILE A 145 -1.15 12.94 8.76
N ILE A 146 -0.59 13.56 7.72
CA ILE A 146 0.05 14.88 7.82
C ILE A 146 -0.97 15.98 8.11
N ASP A 147 -2.09 15.99 7.40
CA ASP A 147 -3.13 17.02 7.49
C ASP A 147 -4.48 16.50 8.00
N GLY A 148 -4.61 15.17 8.19
CA GLY A 148 -5.83 14.50 8.62
C GLY A 148 -6.96 14.54 7.60
N ALA A 149 -6.67 14.89 6.35
CA ALA A 149 -7.66 14.91 5.29
C ALA A 149 -8.05 13.49 4.88
N MET A 150 -9.33 13.24 4.68
CA MET A 150 -9.80 12.01 4.05
C MET A 150 -9.46 12.06 2.56
N VAL A 151 -8.60 11.15 2.11
CA VAL A 151 -8.13 11.09 0.72
C VAL A 151 -8.81 10.00 -0.10
N GLY A 152 -9.58 9.13 0.55
CA GLY A 152 -10.33 8.08 -0.11
C GLY A 152 -11.42 7.49 0.77
N SER A 153 -12.52 7.05 0.15
CA SER A 153 -13.58 6.28 0.79
C SER A 153 -14.24 5.39 -0.24
N GLU A 154 -14.43 4.11 0.07
CA GLU A 154 -15.07 3.14 -0.82
C GLU A 154 -15.83 2.11 0.01
N THR A 155 -17.02 1.71 -0.46
CA THR A 155 -17.74 0.56 0.06
C THR A 155 -17.57 -0.60 -0.92
N ILE A 156 -16.99 -1.68 -0.43
CA ILE A 156 -16.70 -2.88 -1.20
C ILE A 156 -17.75 -3.92 -0.83
N ALA A 157 -18.50 -4.39 -1.82
CA ALA A 157 -19.43 -5.50 -1.68
C ALA A 157 -18.93 -6.67 -2.52
N VAL A 158 -18.82 -7.85 -1.90
CA VAL A 158 -18.38 -9.08 -2.54
C VAL A 158 -19.33 -10.23 -2.21
N THR A 159 -19.33 -11.22 -3.06
CA THR A 159 -20.17 -12.42 -2.94
C THR A 159 -19.29 -13.65 -3.11
N GLY A 160 -19.44 -14.62 -2.24
CA GLY A 160 -18.85 -15.95 -2.41
C GLY A 160 -19.91 -17.02 -2.51
N VAL A 161 -19.60 -18.11 -3.18
CA VAL A 161 -20.50 -19.24 -3.42
C VAL A 161 -19.77 -20.55 -3.14
N ASP A 162 -20.46 -21.47 -2.46
CA ASP A 162 -19.93 -22.79 -2.17
C ASP A 162 -21.05 -23.84 -2.15
N ALA A 163 -20.76 -25.03 -2.69
CA ALA A 163 -21.75 -26.11 -2.78
C ALA A 163 -21.98 -26.80 -1.40
N ASP A 164 -20.95 -26.80 -0.56
CA ASP A 164 -20.91 -27.66 0.62
C ASP A 164 -21.31 -26.92 1.90
N SER A 165 -20.87 -25.66 2.07
CA SER A 165 -21.02 -24.95 3.36
C SER A 165 -21.14 -23.44 3.24
N LYS A 166 -21.74 -22.82 4.27
CA LYS A 166 -21.74 -21.36 4.45
C LYS A 166 -20.32 -20.81 4.67
N ASP A 167 -19.50 -21.55 5.42
CA ASP A 167 -18.10 -21.17 5.67
C ASP A 167 -17.27 -21.20 4.39
N GLY A 168 -17.50 -22.18 3.51
CA GLY A 168 -16.90 -22.23 2.19
C GLY A 168 -17.29 -21.01 1.34
N ALA A 169 -18.57 -20.64 1.33
CA ALA A 169 -19.04 -19.44 0.65
C ALA A 169 -18.44 -18.15 1.24
N PHE A 170 -18.31 -18.06 2.56
CA PHE A 170 -17.64 -16.92 3.18
C PHE A 170 -16.16 -16.84 2.84
N ASN A 171 -15.44 -17.96 2.85
CA ASN A 171 -14.03 -18.02 2.44
C ASN A 171 -13.83 -17.62 0.98
N ASP A 172 -14.77 -17.98 0.11
CA ASP A 172 -14.75 -17.55 -1.30
C ASP A 172 -14.98 -16.04 -1.43
N ALA A 173 -15.92 -15.47 -0.67
CA ALA A 173 -16.11 -14.02 -0.58
C ALA A 173 -14.83 -13.30 -0.08
N MET A 174 -14.08 -13.89 0.86
CA MET A 174 -12.81 -13.30 1.33
C MET A 174 -11.73 -13.28 0.26
N LYS A 175 -11.66 -14.29 -0.63
CA LYS A 175 -10.76 -14.26 -1.80
C LYS A 175 -11.12 -13.12 -2.74
N ASP A 176 -12.41 -12.90 -2.97
CA ASP A 176 -12.87 -11.81 -3.83
C ASP A 176 -12.68 -10.44 -3.18
N LEU A 177 -12.84 -10.33 -1.86
CA LEU A 177 -12.48 -9.13 -1.12
C LEU A 177 -10.98 -8.79 -1.28
N ARG A 178 -10.11 -9.78 -1.11
CA ARG A 178 -8.66 -9.61 -1.33
C ARG A 178 -8.35 -9.12 -2.75
N LYS A 179 -9.01 -9.66 -3.78
CA LYS A 179 -8.87 -9.20 -5.18
C LYS A 179 -9.39 -7.77 -5.36
N ALA A 180 -10.53 -7.43 -4.73
CA ALA A 180 -11.10 -6.09 -4.80
C ALA A 180 -10.16 -5.03 -4.20
N MET A 181 -9.34 -5.41 -3.22
CA MET A 181 -8.31 -4.54 -2.64
C MET A 181 -7.29 -4.06 -3.67
N THR A 182 -7.02 -4.82 -4.73
CA THR A 182 -6.16 -4.37 -5.83
C THR A 182 -6.67 -3.06 -6.43
N LYS A 183 -7.96 -3.01 -6.77
CA LYS A 183 -8.60 -1.82 -7.32
C LYS A 183 -8.65 -0.67 -6.31
N PHE A 184 -9.00 -0.99 -5.06
CA PHE A 184 -9.01 0.00 -3.97
C PHE A 184 -7.63 0.67 -3.81
N VAL A 185 -6.57 -0.13 -3.76
CA VAL A 185 -5.20 0.38 -3.63
C VAL A 185 -4.81 1.24 -4.83
N ASP A 186 -5.13 0.81 -6.05
CA ASP A 186 -4.82 1.57 -7.27
C ASP A 186 -5.57 2.91 -7.33
N ASN A 187 -6.78 2.97 -6.79
CA ASN A 187 -7.57 4.18 -6.73
C ASN A 187 -7.06 5.20 -5.71
N HIS A 188 -6.67 4.74 -4.51
CA HIS A 188 -6.42 5.59 -3.35
C HIS A 188 -4.95 5.71 -2.95
N PHE A 189 -4.09 4.85 -3.48
CA PHE A 189 -2.65 4.84 -3.22
C PHE A 189 -1.90 4.93 -4.55
N LYS A 190 -1.88 6.12 -5.13
CA LYS A 190 -1.15 6.36 -6.39
C LYS A 190 0.32 6.04 -6.20
N PHE A 191 0.87 5.24 -7.10
CA PHE A 191 2.30 5.02 -7.17
C PHE A 191 2.96 6.29 -7.73
N GLU A 192 3.83 6.88 -6.96
CA GLU A 192 4.63 8.04 -7.38
C GLU A 192 6.10 7.64 -7.45
N THR A 193 6.73 7.98 -8.55
CA THR A 193 8.15 7.72 -8.77
C THR A 193 8.75 8.81 -9.66
N TYR A 194 10.01 8.68 -9.99
CA TYR A 194 10.74 9.65 -10.80
C TYR A 194 11.59 8.95 -11.86
N ILE A 195 11.96 9.72 -12.90
CA ILE A 195 12.86 9.26 -13.95
C ILE A 195 14.28 9.27 -13.40
N LEU A 196 14.96 8.12 -13.47
CA LEU A 196 16.37 7.99 -13.07
C LEU A 196 17.29 8.46 -14.18
N GLU A 197 17.00 8.00 -15.40
CA GLU A 197 17.89 8.23 -16.55
C GLU A 197 17.08 8.19 -17.85
N LEU A 198 17.46 9.02 -18.81
CA LEU A 198 16.97 8.93 -20.18
C LEU A 198 17.82 7.91 -20.94
N GLY A 199 17.16 7.00 -21.63
CA GLY A 199 17.82 5.97 -22.43
C GLY A 199 18.14 6.45 -23.86
N GLU A 200 17.91 5.57 -24.86
CA GLU A 200 18.25 5.87 -26.24
C GLU A 200 17.36 6.95 -26.83
N ALA A 201 17.98 7.78 -27.68
CA ALA A 201 17.28 8.74 -28.53
C ALA A 201 17.15 8.22 -29.96
N ASP A 202 16.08 8.61 -30.64
CA ASP A 202 15.92 8.33 -32.06
C ASP A 202 16.84 9.24 -32.92
N LYS A 203 16.81 9.02 -34.24
CA LYS A 203 17.61 9.84 -35.21
C LYS A 203 17.22 11.32 -35.18
N LYS A 204 16.09 11.70 -34.64
CA LYS A 204 15.63 13.08 -34.46
C LYS A 204 15.93 13.62 -33.06
N GLY A 205 16.63 12.85 -32.22
CA GLY A 205 16.99 13.22 -30.84
C GLY A 205 15.85 13.14 -29.84
N ARG A 206 14.73 12.46 -30.17
CA ARG A 206 13.59 12.22 -29.25
C ARG A 206 13.87 11.00 -28.38
N VAL A 207 13.53 11.06 -27.10
CA VAL A 207 13.72 9.96 -26.14
C VAL A 207 12.80 8.79 -26.49
N LYS A 208 13.38 7.62 -26.75
CA LYS A 208 12.63 6.38 -27.02
C LYS A 208 12.29 5.62 -25.77
N ASP A 209 13.26 5.51 -24.87
CA ASP A 209 13.13 4.79 -23.61
C ASP A 209 13.82 5.56 -22.48
N LEU A 210 13.50 5.16 -21.28
CA LEU A 210 14.04 5.75 -20.05
C LEU A 210 13.91 4.76 -18.90
N TYR A 211 14.59 5.04 -17.80
CA TYR A 211 14.57 4.27 -16.58
C TYR A 211 13.87 5.05 -15.48
N ILE A 212 12.94 4.38 -14.78
CA ILE A 212 12.25 4.93 -13.61
C ILE A 212 12.66 4.18 -12.34
N SER A 213 12.57 4.84 -11.19
CA SER A 213 12.78 4.23 -9.90
C SER A 213 11.61 3.27 -9.56
N GLY A 214 11.92 2.16 -8.91
CA GLY A 214 10.94 1.11 -8.55
C GLY A 214 10.75 0.07 -9.66
N GLY A 215 10.51 -1.16 -9.23
CA GLY A 215 10.42 -2.31 -10.10
C GLY A 215 9.45 -3.36 -9.59
N SER A 216 9.80 -4.62 -9.73
CA SER A 216 8.95 -5.76 -9.35
C SER A 216 8.59 -5.77 -7.86
N GLU A 217 9.49 -5.34 -7.00
CA GLU A 217 9.29 -5.22 -5.54
C GLU A 217 8.22 -4.20 -5.17
N MET A 218 7.97 -3.22 -6.04
CA MET A 218 6.91 -2.22 -5.89
C MET A 218 5.62 -2.58 -6.63
N GLY A 219 5.52 -3.82 -7.13
CA GLY A 219 4.35 -4.32 -7.87
C GLY A 219 4.25 -3.79 -9.30
N VAL A 220 5.31 -3.23 -9.86
CA VAL A 220 5.35 -2.88 -11.29
C VAL A 220 5.40 -4.17 -12.11
N ALA A 221 4.60 -4.23 -13.17
CA ALA A 221 4.56 -5.35 -14.10
C ALA A 221 4.83 -4.87 -15.54
N LYS A 222 5.27 -5.77 -16.41
CA LYS A 222 5.37 -5.48 -17.86
C LYS A 222 4.03 -4.99 -18.40
N LYS A 223 4.08 -3.99 -19.28
CA LYS A 223 2.93 -3.28 -19.87
C LYS A 223 2.18 -2.34 -18.91
N THR A 224 2.65 -2.17 -17.66
CA THR A 224 2.13 -1.10 -16.79
C THR A 224 2.31 0.25 -17.50
N ARG A 225 1.27 1.08 -17.48
CA ARG A 225 1.29 2.42 -18.06
C ARG A 225 1.48 3.46 -16.97
N PHE A 226 2.36 4.42 -17.23
CA PHE A 226 2.61 5.53 -16.33
C PHE A 226 2.31 6.85 -17.05
N LYS A 227 1.85 7.83 -16.28
CA LYS A 227 1.73 9.21 -16.71
C LYS A 227 2.87 10.01 -16.12
N VAL A 228 3.49 10.84 -16.95
CA VAL A 228 4.58 11.73 -16.55
C VAL A 228 4.04 13.13 -16.34
N TYR A 229 4.32 13.70 -15.18
CA TYR A 229 3.87 15.04 -14.81
C TYR A 229 5.07 15.95 -14.51
N THR A 230 4.90 17.22 -14.77
CA THR A 230 5.74 18.26 -14.16
C THR A 230 4.96 18.96 -13.06
N GLU A 231 5.65 19.32 -12.00
CA GLU A 231 5.11 20.13 -10.93
C GLU A 231 5.53 21.59 -11.11
N ARG A 232 4.58 22.50 -10.96
CA ARG A 232 4.80 23.93 -10.92
C ARG A 232 4.19 24.53 -9.68
N LYS A 233 4.99 25.23 -8.90
CA LYS A 233 4.50 25.97 -7.74
C LYS A 233 3.95 27.33 -8.20
N ILE A 234 2.68 27.60 -7.90
CA ILE A 234 2.02 28.86 -8.16
C ILE A 234 1.53 29.41 -6.82
N GLY A 235 2.30 30.31 -6.23
CA GLY A 235 2.05 30.77 -4.86
C GLY A 235 2.16 29.61 -3.87
N PRO A 236 1.16 29.40 -2.99
CA PRO A 236 1.16 28.28 -2.04
C PRO A 236 0.70 26.93 -2.66
N LYS A 237 0.24 26.93 -3.91
CA LYS A 237 -0.32 25.74 -4.58
C LYS A 237 0.69 25.09 -5.52
N VAL A 238 0.73 23.76 -5.53
CA VAL A 238 1.45 22.97 -6.53
C VAL A 238 0.43 22.50 -7.56
N THR A 239 0.72 22.76 -8.84
CA THR A 239 -0.07 22.28 -9.98
C THR A 239 0.72 21.21 -10.70
N LYS A 240 0.04 20.11 -11.10
CA LYS A 240 0.62 19.04 -11.91
C LYS A 240 0.11 19.16 -13.34
N SER A 241 1.02 19.08 -14.31
CA SER A 241 0.69 19.08 -15.75
C SER A 241 1.21 17.80 -16.36
N GLU A 242 0.34 17.02 -17.00
CA GLU A 242 0.75 15.82 -17.75
C GLU A 242 1.58 16.23 -18.98
N ILE A 243 2.74 15.61 -19.14
CA ILE A 243 3.67 15.88 -20.23
C ILE A 243 3.97 14.67 -21.09
N GLY A 244 3.55 13.47 -20.67
CA GLY A 244 3.75 12.27 -21.45
C GLY A 244 3.25 11.00 -20.78
N THR A 245 3.40 9.90 -21.50
CA THR A 245 3.05 8.55 -21.03
C THR A 245 4.15 7.56 -21.34
N LEU A 246 4.33 6.59 -20.43
CA LEU A 246 5.32 5.52 -20.51
C LEU A 246 4.64 4.17 -20.45
N VAL A 247 5.32 3.15 -20.99
CA VAL A 247 4.92 1.74 -20.87
C VAL A 247 6.10 0.93 -20.37
N ALA A 248 5.95 0.19 -19.30
CA ALA A 248 6.98 -0.71 -18.78
C ALA A 248 7.29 -1.84 -19.79
N VAL A 249 8.53 -1.95 -20.21
CA VAL A 249 8.99 -3.00 -21.14
C VAL A 249 9.88 -4.03 -20.46
N GLU A 250 10.71 -3.59 -19.53
CA GLU A 250 11.55 -4.47 -18.74
C GLU A 250 11.48 -4.04 -17.27
N VAL A 251 11.15 -4.99 -16.40
CA VAL A 251 10.97 -4.74 -14.97
C VAL A 251 12.02 -5.54 -14.22
N MET A 252 12.85 -4.84 -13.48
CA MET A 252 13.89 -5.38 -12.61
C MET A 252 13.57 -5.03 -11.16
N GLU A 253 14.35 -5.49 -10.23
CA GLU A 253 14.28 -5.04 -8.85
C GLU A 253 14.83 -3.61 -8.74
N GLY A 254 14.07 -2.71 -8.12
CA GLY A 254 14.43 -1.30 -7.93
C GLY A 254 14.37 -0.40 -9.16
N VAL A 255 14.29 -0.93 -10.38
CA VAL A 255 14.33 -0.15 -11.63
C VAL A 255 13.41 -0.76 -12.69
N THR A 256 12.72 0.10 -13.42
CA THR A 256 11.95 -0.31 -14.59
C THR A 256 12.38 0.46 -15.82
N LYS A 257 12.72 -0.26 -16.90
CA LYS A 257 12.89 0.32 -18.24
C LYS A 257 11.51 0.52 -18.86
N CYS A 258 11.24 1.75 -19.27
CA CYS A 258 9.99 2.15 -19.91
C CYS A 258 10.23 2.65 -21.33
N GLN A 259 9.33 2.28 -22.22
CA GLN A 259 9.23 2.91 -23.53
C GLN A 259 8.36 4.17 -23.44
N VAL A 260 8.79 5.26 -24.07
CA VAL A 260 7.97 6.47 -24.17
C VAL A 260 6.89 6.25 -25.23
N ALA A 261 5.63 6.34 -24.80
CA ALA A 261 4.47 6.17 -25.66
C ALA A 261 3.95 7.51 -26.22
N ALA A 262 4.18 8.61 -25.48
CA ALA A 262 3.85 9.97 -25.89
C ALA A 262 4.65 10.98 -25.07
N GLY A 263 4.91 12.16 -25.65
CA GLY A 263 5.53 13.29 -24.97
C GLY A 263 7.06 13.29 -24.96
N GLU A 264 7.70 12.67 -25.94
CA GLU A 264 9.15 12.42 -26.00
C GLU A 264 9.99 13.71 -25.85
N GLU A 265 9.58 14.79 -26.51
CA GLU A 265 10.28 16.07 -26.43
C GLU A 265 10.09 16.76 -25.09
N ALA A 266 8.83 16.80 -24.61
CA ALA A 266 8.50 17.42 -23.34
C ALA A 266 9.15 16.70 -22.14
N ILE A 267 9.22 15.35 -22.19
CA ILE A 267 9.94 14.55 -21.18
C ILE A 267 11.43 14.89 -21.21
N LYS A 268 12.05 14.98 -22.39
CA LYS A 268 13.46 15.31 -22.52
C LYS A 268 13.79 16.68 -21.94
N GLU A 269 12.99 17.70 -22.28
CA GLU A 269 13.20 19.06 -21.80
C GLU A 269 13.02 19.22 -20.30
N LYS A 270 12.10 18.45 -19.71
CA LYS A 270 11.69 18.60 -18.31
C LYS A 270 12.12 17.42 -17.41
N PHE A 271 13.05 16.61 -17.88
CA PHE A 271 13.53 15.41 -17.19
C PHE A 271 13.80 15.63 -15.69
N ASN A 272 14.57 16.68 -15.34
CA ASN A 272 14.95 16.99 -13.96
C ASN A 272 13.79 17.52 -13.08
N LEU A 273 12.63 17.77 -13.66
CA LEU A 273 11.43 18.33 -12.99
C LEU A 273 10.24 17.39 -13.06
N SER A 274 10.46 16.15 -13.50
CA SER A 274 9.37 15.21 -13.80
C SER A 274 9.08 14.27 -12.65
N LEU A 275 7.80 14.17 -12.29
CA LEU A 275 7.23 13.20 -11.38
C LEU A 275 6.38 12.20 -12.17
N ILE A 276 6.39 10.93 -11.78
CA ILE A 276 5.66 9.86 -12.47
C ILE A 276 4.56 9.29 -11.57
N HIS A 277 3.41 9.07 -12.16
CA HIS A 277 2.28 8.41 -11.50
C HIS A 277 1.75 7.23 -12.35
N ILE A 278 1.22 6.23 -11.65
CA ILE A 278 0.34 5.20 -12.24
C ILE A 278 -1.10 5.64 -12.07
#